data_3289f64f8803d08a86789456fb06b0d6
#
_entry.id   3289f64f8803d08a86789456fb06b0d6
#
_cell.length_a   1.000
_cell.length_b   1.000
_cell.length_c   1.000
_cell.angle_alpha   90.00
_cell.angle_beta   90.00
_cell.angle_gamma   90.00
#
_symmetry.space_group_name_H-M   'P 1'
#
loop_
_entity.id
_entity.type
_entity.pdbx_description
1 polymer ?
#
loop_
_entity_poly.entity_id
_entity_poly.type
_entity_poly.pdbx_seq_one_letter_code
_entity_poly.pdbx_strand_id
1 'polypeptide(L)'
;MTIIEFWDELGIDKDEVSARFVGNMDLAAKCTMKYIDDNSFNELQTAMAEQNYSGIEIAAHTLKGVAGNLGFSEIQKIGQRMVDNVRANIYDSLDEDFEKLKIEQKKVCELAKQL
;
A
#
# COMPACT_ATOMS: atom_id res chain seq x y z
N MET A 1 -9.64 12.40 -13.62
CA MET A 1 -10.23 11.12 -13.19
C MET A 1 -10.97 11.30 -11.86
N THR A 2 -12.14 10.70 -11.73
CA THR A 2 -12.87 10.69 -10.46
C THR A 2 -12.38 9.54 -9.58
N ILE A 3 -12.67 9.60 -8.27
CA ILE A 3 -12.32 8.52 -7.36
C ILE A 3 -13.04 7.21 -7.73
N ILE A 4 -14.25 7.28 -8.25
CA ILE A 4 -15.00 6.11 -8.71
C ILE A 4 -14.29 5.45 -9.89
N GLU A 5 -13.85 6.24 -10.87
CA GLU A 5 -13.08 5.73 -12.01
C GLU A 5 -11.75 5.11 -11.57
N PHE A 6 -11.08 5.73 -10.60
CA PHE A 6 -9.85 5.21 -10.01
C PHE A 6 -10.09 3.83 -9.38
N TRP A 7 -11.15 3.69 -8.57
CA TRP A 7 -11.49 2.40 -7.96
C TRP A 7 -11.84 1.34 -8.99
N ASP A 8 -12.55 1.72 -10.06
CA ASP A 8 -12.89 0.79 -11.15
C ASP A 8 -11.63 0.29 -11.87
N GLU A 9 -10.68 1.17 -12.15
CA GLU A 9 -9.41 0.81 -12.81
C GLU A 9 -8.60 -0.20 -12.00
N LEU A 10 -8.63 -0.08 -10.67
CA LEU A 10 -7.88 -0.96 -9.78
C LEU A 10 -8.67 -2.17 -9.29
N GLY A 11 -9.94 -2.29 -9.67
CA GLY A 11 -10.80 -3.38 -9.20
C GLY A 11 -11.07 -3.33 -7.70
N ILE A 12 -11.10 -2.12 -7.13
CA ILE A 12 -11.34 -1.91 -5.69
C ILE A 12 -12.83 -2.06 -5.39
N ASP A 13 -13.14 -2.68 -4.24
CA ASP A 13 -14.50 -2.77 -3.73
C ASP A 13 -14.98 -1.37 -3.30
N LYS A 14 -15.76 -0.74 -4.16
CA LYS A 14 -16.25 0.62 -3.97
C LYS A 14 -17.12 0.78 -2.74
N ASP A 15 -17.97 -0.20 -2.47
CA ASP A 15 -18.88 -0.14 -1.33
C ASP A 15 -18.12 -0.18 0.00
N GLU A 16 -17.14 -1.07 0.08
CA GLU A 16 -16.30 -1.20 1.27
C GLU A 16 -15.50 0.06 1.56
N VAL A 17 -14.82 0.60 0.55
CA VAL A 17 -13.99 1.80 0.73
C VAL A 17 -14.85 3.03 0.98
N SER A 18 -15.94 3.20 0.22
CA SER A 18 -16.88 4.30 0.42
C SER A 18 -17.44 4.33 1.85
N ALA A 19 -17.74 3.16 2.41
CA ALA A 19 -18.25 3.06 3.78
C ALA A 19 -17.24 3.59 4.81
N ARG A 20 -15.94 3.38 4.59
CA ARG A 20 -14.89 3.90 5.49
C ARG A 20 -14.83 5.41 5.52
N PHE A 21 -15.26 6.07 4.45
CA PHE A 21 -15.32 7.53 4.34
C PHE A 21 -16.73 8.08 4.55
N VAL A 22 -17.64 7.23 5.02
CA VAL A 22 -19.07 7.59 5.27
C VAL A 22 -19.71 8.20 4.03
N GLY A 23 -19.37 7.69 2.84
CA GLY A 23 -19.86 8.19 1.56
C GLY A 23 -19.28 9.51 1.10
N ASN A 24 -18.29 10.06 1.83
CA ASN A 24 -17.65 11.32 1.44
C ASN A 24 -16.58 11.08 0.37
N MET A 25 -16.98 11.19 -0.89
CA MET A 25 -16.11 10.93 -2.04
C MET A 25 -14.96 11.92 -2.16
N ASP A 26 -15.18 13.18 -1.79
CA ASP A 26 -14.11 14.19 -1.81
C ASP A 26 -13.02 13.86 -0.81
N LEU A 27 -13.41 13.41 0.38
CA LEU A 27 -12.45 12.97 1.40
C LEU A 27 -11.68 11.73 0.95
N ALA A 28 -12.38 10.77 0.35
CA ALA A 28 -11.77 9.56 -0.18
C ALA A 28 -10.72 9.91 -1.24
N ALA A 29 -11.02 10.82 -2.15
CA ALA A 29 -10.10 11.29 -3.18
C ALA A 29 -8.87 11.97 -2.55
N LYS A 30 -9.09 12.85 -1.60
CA LYS A 30 -7.98 13.56 -0.91
C LYS A 30 -7.05 12.61 -0.19
N CYS A 31 -7.59 11.64 0.53
CA CYS A 31 -6.79 10.64 1.24
C CYS A 31 -6.01 9.76 0.26
N THR A 32 -6.61 9.40 -0.87
CA THR A 32 -5.94 8.63 -1.90
C THR A 32 -4.80 9.42 -2.53
N MET A 33 -4.99 10.71 -2.80
CA MET A 33 -3.93 11.58 -3.33
C MET A 33 -2.77 11.72 -2.35
N LYS A 34 -3.06 11.81 -1.05
CA LYS A 34 -2.02 11.89 -0.01
C LYS A 34 -1.14 10.65 0.06
N TYR A 35 -1.64 9.51 -0.40
CA TYR A 35 -0.86 8.28 -0.43
C TYR A 35 0.41 8.44 -1.27
N ILE A 36 0.38 9.25 -2.31
CA ILE A 36 1.55 9.52 -3.17
C ILE A 36 2.73 10.05 -2.34
N ASP A 37 2.43 10.86 -1.32
CA ASP A 37 3.43 11.50 -0.46
C ASP A 37 3.70 10.73 0.84
N ASP A 38 3.08 9.57 1.02
CA ASP A 38 3.30 8.73 2.19
C ASP A 38 4.71 8.13 2.16
N ASN A 39 5.43 8.22 3.26
CA ASN A 39 6.83 7.80 3.34
C ASN A 39 7.02 6.31 3.62
N SER A 40 5.96 5.57 3.92
CA SER A 40 6.08 4.17 4.37
C SER A 40 6.79 3.29 3.34
N PHE A 41 6.48 3.46 2.05
CA PHE A 41 7.15 2.70 0.99
C PHE A 41 8.64 3.04 0.91
N ASN A 42 8.99 4.34 1.00
CA ASN A 42 10.38 4.77 0.95
C ASN A 42 11.17 4.25 2.16
N GLU A 43 10.56 4.24 3.34
CA GLU A 43 11.16 3.68 4.55
C GLU A 43 11.38 2.18 4.40
N LEU A 44 10.40 1.47 3.81
CA LEU A 44 10.55 0.05 3.53
C LEU A 44 11.68 -0.21 2.54
N GLN A 45 11.78 0.58 1.49
CA GLN A 45 12.85 0.46 0.49
C GLN A 45 14.23 0.65 1.13
N THR A 46 14.37 1.63 1.99
CA THR A 46 15.61 1.88 2.73
C THR A 46 15.96 0.71 3.64
N ALA A 47 14.98 0.21 4.41
CA ALA A 47 15.18 -0.93 5.29
C ALA A 47 15.55 -2.20 4.52
N MET A 48 14.98 -2.42 3.33
CA MET A 48 15.34 -3.53 2.46
C MET A 48 16.79 -3.42 2.00
N ALA A 49 17.21 -2.22 1.53
CA ALA A 49 18.58 -1.99 1.07
C ALA A 49 19.61 -2.22 2.17
N GLU A 50 19.25 -1.88 3.41
CA GLU A 50 20.12 -2.02 4.58
C GLU A 50 20.02 -3.39 5.23
N GLN A 51 19.12 -4.26 4.77
CA GLN A 51 18.80 -5.54 5.41
C GLN A 51 18.45 -5.38 6.89
N ASN A 52 17.76 -4.28 7.20
CA ASN A 52 17.30 -3.96 8.54
C ASN A 52 15.94 -4.62 8.78
N TYR A 53 15.92 -5.84 9.28
CA TYR A 53 14.70 -6.63 9.42
C TYR A 53 13.68 -5.99 10.36
N SER A 54 14.13 -5.41 11.44
CA SER A 54 13.26 -4.64 12.35
C SER A 54 12.61 -3.46 11.62
N GLY A 55 13.38 -2.74 10.81
CA GLY A 55 12.88 -1.64 10.00
C GLY A 55 11.88 -2.10 8.92
N ILE A 56 12.15 -3.27 8.32
CA ILE A 56 11.23 -3.88 7.33
C ILE A 56 9.89 -4.18 7.99
N GLU A 57 9.90 -4.80 9.16
CA GLU A 57 8.66 -5.12 9.88
C GLU A 57 7.85 -3.86 10.16
N ILE A 58 8.47 -2.82 10.70
CA ILE A 58 7.80 -1.56 11.04
C ILE A 58 7.23 -0.87 9.81
N ALA A 59 8.04 -0.71 8.75
CA ALA A 59 7.62 -0.01 7.55
C ALA A 59 6.54 -0.78 6.79
N ALA A 60 6.67 -2.10 6.66
CA ALA A 60 5.67 -2.94 6.00
C ALA A 60 4.36 -2.96 6.78
N HIS A 61 4.41 -2.98 8.11
CA HIS A 61 3.21 -2.91 8.96
C HIS A 61 2.46 -1.59 8.75
N THR A 62 3.18 -0.47 8.74
CA THR A 62 2.60 0.85 8.51
C THR A 62 1.98 0.93 7.11
N LEU A 63 2.74 0.51 6.10
CA LEU A 63 2.30 0.55 4.70
C LEU A 63 1.03 -0.27 4.48
N LYS A 64 0.98 -1.50 5.01
CA LYS A 64 -0.21 -2.35 4.86
C LYS A 64 -1.45 -1.72 5.48
N GLY A 65 -1.28 -1.01 6.60
CA GLY A 65 -2.39 -0.33 7.27
C GLY A 65 -2.94 0.82 6.44
N VAL A 66 -2.07 1.67 5.93
CA VAL A 66 -2.45 2.80 5.07
C VAL A 66 -3.10 2.28 3.78
N ALA A 67 -2.45 1.32 3.11
CA ALA A 67 -2.95 0.75 1.86
C ALA A 67 -4.30 0.05 2.04
N GLY A 68 -4.46 -0.69 3.12
CA GLY A 68 -5.72 -1.39 3.44
C GLY A 68 -6.89 -0.43 3.62
N ASN A 69 -6.66 0.70 4.28
CA ASN A 69 -7.68 1.73 4.47
C ASN A 69 -8.16 2.35 3.16
N LEU A 70 -7.29 2.40 2.16
CA LEU A 70 -7.60 2.97 0.84
C LEU A 70 -8.08 1.92 -0.17
N GLY A 71 -8.14 0.66 0.22
CA GLY A 71 -8.60 -0.42 -0.64
C GLY A 71 -7.52 -1.04 -1.52
N PHE A 72 -6.25 -0.76 -1.28
CA PHE A 72 -5.13 -1.30 -2.06
C PHE A 72 -4.79 -2.71 -1.58
N SER A 73 -5.64 -3.66 -1.92
CA SER A 73 -5.61 -5.03 -1.41
C SER A 73 -4.31 -5.77 -1.68
N GLU A 74 -3.72 -5.60 -2.86
CA GLU A 74 -2.47 -6.28 -3.20
C GLU A 74 -1.29 -5.77 -2.37
N ILE A 75 -1.20 -4.45 -2.18
CA ILE A 75 -0.17 -3.84 -1.34
C ILE A 75 -0.35 -4.32 0.10
N GLN A 76 -1.60 -4.35 0.58
CA GLN A 76 -1.91 -4.83 1.93
C GLN A 76 -1.47 -6.29 2.12
N LYS A 77 -1.81 -7.17 1.18
CA LYS A 77 -1.47 -8.60 1.24
C LYS A 77 0.03 -8.84 1.24
N ILE A 78 0.75 -8.15 0.35
CA ILE A 78 2.21 -8.30 0.25
C ILE A 78 2.87 -7.78 1.53
N GLY A 79 2.43 -6.61 2.01
CA GLY A 79 2.93 -6.04 3.26
C GLY A 79 2.72 -6.97 4.45
N GLN A 80 1.55 -7.61 4.51
CA GLN A 80 1.26 -8.58 5.57
C GLN A 80 2.18 -9.80 5.50
N ARG A 81 2.43 -10.35 4.31
CA ARG A 81 3.37 -11.48 4.15
C ARG A 81 4.77 -11.10 4.60
N MET A 82 5.23 -9.90 4.25
CA MET A 82 6.55 -9.44 4.67
C MET A 82 6.65 -9.32 6.19
N VAL A 83 5.64 -8.76 6.84
CA VAL A 83 5.58 -8.68 8.30
C VAL A 83 5.62 -10.06 8.93
N ASP A 84 4.77 -10.97 8.46
CA ASP A 84 4.68 -12.33 9.01
C ASP A 84 6.00 -13.10 8.85
N ASN A 85 6.63 -12.97 7.70
CA ASN A 85 7.90 -13.64 7.41
C ASN A 85 9.04 -13.11 8.28
N VAL A 86 9.13 -11.79 8.47
CA VAL A 86 10.17 -11.22 9.35
C VAL A 86 9.95 -11.68 10.79
N ARG A 87 8.71 -11.68 11.27
CA ARG A 87 8.38 -12.15 12.62
C ARG A 87 8.72 -13.63 12.83
N ALA A 88 8.66 -14.42 11.77
CA ALA A 88 9.01 -15.83 11.79
C ALA A 88 10.50 -16.07 11.50
N ASN A 89 11.29 -15.03 11.32
CA ASN A 89 12.71 -15.10 10.92
C ASN A 89 12.89 -15.82 9.57
N ILE A 90 11.94 -15.67 8.65
CA ILE A 90 11.99 -16.22 7.30
C ILE A 90 12.22 -15.07 6.34
N TYR A 91 13.42 -15.00 5.75
CA TYR A 91 13.84 -13.85 4.93
C TYR A 91 13.96 -14.17 3.45
N ASP A 92 13.83 -15.44 3.06
CA ASP A 92 14.13 -15.93 1.72
C ASP A 92 13.27 -15.28 0.62
N SER A 93 12.01 -14.97 0.92
CA SER A 93 11.06 -14.41 -0.04
C SER A 93 10.90 -12.90 0.01
N LEU A 94 11.62 -12.22 0.92
CA LEU A 94 11.46 -10.76 1.09
C LEU A 94 11.77 -9.98 -0.18
N ASP A 95 12.85 -10.31 -0.88
CA ASP A 95 13.24 -9.61 -2.11
C ASP A 95 12.18 -9.78 -3.20
N GLU A 96 11.67 -10.98 -3.37
CA GLU A 96 10.62 -11.27 -4.35
C GLU A 96 9.32 -10.53 -4.01
N ASP A 97 8.91 -10.57 -2.75
CA ASP A 97 7.72 -9.84 -2.29
C ASP A 97 7.89 -8.34 -2.46
N PHE A 98 9.06 -7.81 -2.15
CA PHE A 98 9.31 -6.38 -2.31
C PHE A 98 9.26 -5.95 -3.77
N GLU A 99 9.78 -6.76 -4.70
CA GLU A 99 9.69 -6.46 -6.14
C GLU A 99 8.23 -6.41 -6.62
N LYS A 100 7.40 -7.34 -6.17
CA LYS A 100 5.96 -7.32 -6.45
C LYS A 100 5.29 -6.08 -5.87
N LEU A 101 5.64 -5.73 -4.64
CA LEU A 101 5.12 -4.53 -3.96
C LEU A 101 5.48 -3.27 -4.74
N LYS A 102 6.71 -3.19 -5.22
CA LYS A 102 7.21 -2.03 -5.99
C LYS A 102 6.40 -1.82 -7.27
N ILE A 103 6.05 -2.89 -7.96
CA ILE A 103 5.20 -2.85 -9.17
C ILE A 103 3.82 -2.30 -8.82
N GLU A 104 3.19 -2.81 -7.78
CA GLU A 104 1.86 -2.37 -7.34
C GLU A 104 1.88 -0.92 -6.86
N GLN A 105 2.90 -0.54 -6.10
CA GLN A 105 3.08 0.83 -5.61
C GLN A 105 3.17 1.82 -6.77
N LYS A 106 3.96 1.51 -7.77
CA LYS A 106 4.12 2.35 -8.96
C LYS A 106 2.81 2.52 -9.70
N LYS A 107 2.09 1.42 -9.91
CA LYS A 107 0.79 1.42 -10.59
C LYS A 107 -0.23 2.31 -9.88
N VAL A 108 -0.35 2.15 -8.56
CA VAL A 108 -1.29 2.91 -7.74
C VAL A 108 -0.93 4.39 -7.74
N CYS A 109 0.34 4.72 -7.52
CA CYS A 109 0.78 6.13 -7.46
C CYS A 109 0.64 6.85 -8.80
N GLU A 110 0.97 6.18 -9.91
CA GLU A 110 0.81 6.77 -11.24
C GLU A 110 -0.66 7.05 -11.55
N LEU A 111 -1.55 6.14 -11.17
CA LEU A 111 -2.98 6.32 -11.38
C LEU A 111 -3.54 7.42 -10.47
N ALA A 112 -3.12 7.46 -9.21
CA ALA A 112 -3.56 8.46 -8.24
C ALA A 112 -3.19 9.88 -8.65
N LYS A 113 -2.13 10.07 -9.41
CA LYS A 113 -1.75 11.38 -9.96
C LYS A 113 -2.79 11.95 -10.91
N GLN A 114 -3.69 11.12 -11.41
CA GLN A 114 -4.77 11.54 -12.32
C GLN A 114 -6.02 12.02 -11.57
N LEU A 115 -6.04 11.88 -10.26
CA LEU A 115 -7.11 12.42 -9.43
C LEU A 115 -6.97 13.94 -9.30
#